data_b07e159cd816570d14aec29d6727ff4c
#
_entry.id   b07e159cd816570d14aec29d6727ff4c
#
_cell.length_a   1.000
_cell.length_b   1.000
_cell.length_c   1.000
_cell.angle_alpha   90.00
_cell.angle_beta   90.00
_cell.angle_gamma   90.00
#
_symmetry.space_group_name_H-M   'P 1'
#
loop_
_entity.id
_entity.type
_entity.pdbx_description
1 polymer ?
#
loop_
_entity_poly.entity_id
_entity_poly.type
_entity_poly.pdbx_seq_one_letter_code
_entity_poly.pdbx_strand_id
1 'polypeptide(L)' 'MDTIKNIQYYIEKTMLEDGDFYSAVVLYLNGKKDDYSAQTVLWELSHSNENGMFFAGLDFREFKTALDILRIPGGGHEE' A
#
# COMPACT_ATOMS: atom_id res chain seq x y z
N MET A 1 3.63 14.55 -13.21
CA MET A 1 2.74 13.80 -12.31
C MET A 1 3.55 13.16 -11.20
N ASP A 2 3.02 13.20 -10.00
CA ASP A 2 3.74 12.71 -8.84
C ASP A 2 3.56 11.19 -8.71
N THR A 3 4.64 10.45 -8.87
CA THR A 3 4.59 8.99 -8.79
C THR A 3 4.13 8.51 -7.42
N ILE A 4 4.58 9.18 -6.37
CA ILE A 4 4.20 8.81 -5.00
C ILE A 4 2.69 8.95 -4.82
N LYS A 5 2.11 10.04 -5.30
CA LYS A 5 0.66 10.23 -5.18
C LYS A 5 -0.12 9.19 -5.99
N ASN A 6 0.38 8.82 -7.15
CA ASN A 6 -0.25 7.77 -7.94
C ASN A 6 -0.25 6.45 -7.20
N ILE A 7 0.87 6.11 -6.60
CA ILE A 7 0.97 4.87 -5.84
C ILE A 7 0.00 4.90 -4.67
N GLN A 8 -0.06 6.02 -3.96
CA GLN A 8 -0.99 6.17 -2.84
C GLN A 8 -2.44 6.01 -3.30
N TYR A 9 -2.77 6.58 -4.44
CA TYR A 9 -4.13 6.47 -4.98
C TYR A 9 -4.51 5.00 -5.18
N TYR A 10 -3.62 4.22 -5.79
CA TYR A 10 -3.91 2.83 -6.06
C TYR A 10 -3.95 2.00 -4.79
N ILE A 11 -3.08 2.32 -3.82
CA ILE A 11 -3.12 1.63 -2.53
C ILE A 11 -4.47 1.88 -1.84
N GLU A 12 -4.88 3.14 -1.78
CA GLU A 12 -6.13 3.49 -1.11
C GLU A 12 -7.33 2.88 -1.81
N LYS A 13 -7.33 2.91 -3.13
CA LYS A 13 -8.41 2.32 -3.90
C LYS A 13 -8.51 0.82 -3.62
N THR A 14 -7.39 0.12 -3.63
CA THR A 14 -7.38 -1.31 -3.38
C THR A 14 -7.82 -1.63 -1.95
N MET A 15 -7.43 -0.79 -0.99
CA MET A 15 -7.86 -0.98 0.40
C MET A 15 -9.38 -0.93 0.54
N LEU A 16 -10.02 -0.10 -0.26
CA LEU A 16 -11.49 0.00 -0.21
C LEU A 16 -12.18 -1.17 -0.89
N GLU A 17 -11.49 -1.84 -1.81
CA GLU A 17 -12.08 -2.91 -2.60
C GLU A 17 -11.72 -4.31 -2.10
N ASP A 18 -10.65 -4.44 -1.35
CA ASP A 18 -10.12 -5.74 -0.94
C ASP A 18 -9.78 -5.71 0.55
N GLY A 19 -10.61 -6.37 1.34
CA GLY A 19 -10.44 -6.39 2.80
C GLY A 19 -9.14 -7.06 3.23
N ASP A 20 -8.69 -8.07 2.50
CA ASP A 20 -7.43 -8.73 2.85
C ASP A 20 -6.25 -7.78 2.65
N PHE A 21 -6.28 -7.01 1.57
CA PHE A 21 -5.24 -6.03 1.35
C PHE A 21 -5.30 -4.93 2.40
N TYR A 22 -6.51 -4.47 2.73
CA TYR A 22 -6.69 -3.47 3.79
C TYR A 22 -6.03 -3.96 5.08
N SER A 23 -6.30 -5.20 5.47
CA SER A 23 -5.72 -5.76 6.69
C SER A 23 -4.20 -5.80 6.63
N ALA A 24 -3.65 -6.15 5.48
CA ALA A 24 -2.19 -6.20 5.32
C ALA A 24 -1.57 -4.82 5.50
N VAL A 25 -2.21 -3.78 4.94
CA VAL A 25 -1.70 -2.42 5.08
C VAL A 25 -1.79 -1.95 6.53
N VAL A 26 -2.91 -2.24 7.20
CA VAL A 26 -3.06 -1.86 8.60
C VAL A 26 -2.01 -2.53 9.47
N LEU A 27 -1.76 -3.81 9.25
CA LEU A 27 -0.74 -4.52 10.00
C LEU A 27 0.64 -3.92 9.75
N TYR A 28 0.92 -3.52 8.51
CA TYR A 28 2.18 -2.87 8.20
C TYR A 28 2.33 -1.55 8.95
N LEU A 29 1.29 -0.71 8.87
CA LEU A 29 1.38 0.63 9.46
C LEU A 29 1.46 0.61 10.98
N ASN A 30 0.93 -0.43 11.60
CA ASN A 30 0.97 -0.57 13.06
C ASN A 30 2.13 -1.44 13.53
N GLY A 31 2.92 -1.96 12.61
CA GLY A 31 4.03 -2.85 12.95
C GLY A 31 5.37 -2.17 12.80
N LYS A 32 6.36 -2.95 12.41
CA LYS A 32 7.75 -2.47 12.32
C LYS A 32 8.04 -1.60 11.11
N LYS A 33 7.20 -1.67 10.09
CA LYS A 33 7.42 -0.94 8.84
C LYS A 33 8.77 -1.25 8.20
N ASP A 34 9.21 -2.49 8.30
CA ASP A 34 10.49 -2.88 7.71
C ASP A 34 10.32 -3.26 6.25
N ASP A 35 11.45 -3.49 5.59
CA ASP A 35 11.44 -3.78 4.15
C ASP A 35 10.70 -5.07 3.82
N TYR A 36 10.85 -6.08 4.65
CA TYR A 36 10.18 -7.36 4.42
C TYR A 36 8.66 -7.17 4.44
N SER A 37 8.17 -6.45 5.45
CA SER A 37 6.73 -6.21 5.56
C SER A 37 6.21 -5.38 4.39
N ALA A 38 6.99 -4.37 3.97
CA ALA A 38 6.61 -3.55 2.83
C ALA A 38 6.56 -4.36 1.54
N GLN A 39 7.49 -5.29 1.37
CA GLN A 39 7.48 -6.16 0.20
C GLN A 39 6.26 -7.08 0.19
N THR A 40 5.84 -7.54 1.38
CA THR A 40 4.63 -8.33 1.49
C THR A 40 3.42 -7.54 1.03
N VAL A 41 3.33 -6.28 1.43
CA VAL A 41 2.22 -5.43 0.99
C VAL A 41 2.25 -5.23 -0.52
N LEU A 42 3.43 -4.99 -1.08
CA LEU A 42 3.56 -4.82 -2.53
C LEU A 42 3.13 -6.10 -3.26
N TRP A 43 3.51 -7.25 -2.75
CA TRP A 43 3.12 -8.53 -3.33
C TRP A 43 1.60 -8.69 -3.34
N GLU A 44 0.96 -8.35 -2.20
CA GLU A 44 -0.49 -8.43 -2.10
C GLU A 44 -1.16 -7.48 -3.10
N LEU A 45 -0.63 -6.27 -3.22
CA LEU A 45 -1.18 -5.30 -4.16
C LEU A 45 -1.08 -5.82 -5.59
N SER A 46 0.04 -6.42 -5.93
CA SER A 46 0.25 -6.96 -7.27
C SER A 46 -0.74 -8.06 -7.61
N HIS A 47 -1.16 -8.83 -6.62
CA HIS A 47 -2.08 -9.94 -6.83
C HIS A 47 -3.53 -9.54 -6.73
N SER A 48 -3.82 -8.42 -6.06
CA SER A 48 -5.20 -7.98 -5.85
C SER A 48 -5.71 -7.03 -6.92
N ASN A 49 -4.87 -6.70 -7.90
CA ASN A 49 -5.19 -5.63 -8.83
C ASN A 49 -4.97 -6.06 -10.26
N GLU A 50 -5.85 -5.60 -11.15
CA GLU A 50 -5.71 -5.88 -12.58
C GLU A 50 -4.40 -5.32 -13.14
N ASN A 51 -3.88 -4.29 -12.50
CA ASN A 51 -2.64 -3.66 -12.92
C ASN A 51 -1.43 -4.21 -12.18
N GLY A 52 -1.50 -5.49 -11.79
CA GLY A 52 -0.42 -6.11 -11.04
C GLY A 52 0.93 -6.01 -11.72
N MET A 53 0.96 -6.10 -13.05
CA MET A 53 2.21 -5.97 -13.79
C MET A 53 2.84 -4.59 -13.60
N PHE A 54 2.00 -3.56 -13.55
CA PHE A 54 2.50 -2.21 -13.29
C PHE A 54 3.18 -2.15 -11.93
N PHE A 55 2.52 -2.71 -10.93
CA PHE A 55 3.05 -2.66 -9.57
C PHE A 55 4.30 -3.53 -9.41
N ALA A 56 4.38 -4.62 -10.15
CA ALA A 56 5.55 -5.47 -10.09
C ALA A 56 6.80 -4.76 -10.62
N GLY A 57 6.61 -3.75 -11.48
CA GLY A 57 7.72 -2.98 -12.01
C GLY A 57 8.05 -1.71 -11.24
N LEU A 58 7.36 -1.47 -10.14
CA LEU A 58 7.60 -0.26 -9.36
C LEU A 58 8.93 -0.30 -8.64
N ASP A 59 9.51 0.89 -8.47
CA ASP A 59 10.66 1.06 -7.58
C ASP A 59 10.19 0.82 -6.15
N PHE A 60 10.81 -0.14 -5.49
CA PHE A 60 10.42 -0.51 -4.14
C PHE A 60 10.53 0.66 -3.17
N ARG A 61 11.55 1.49 -3.33
CA ARG A 61 11.73 2.63 -2.41
C ARG A 61 10.59 3.63 -2.57
N GLU A 62 10.17 3.89 -3.81
CA GLU A 62 9.04 4.78 -4.02
C GLU A 62 7.76 4.20 -3.44
N PHE A 63 7.56 2.89 -3.62
CA PHE A 63 6.40 2.23 -3.06
C PHE A 63 6.40 2.33 -1.53
N LYS A 64 7.53 2.02 -0.91
CA LYS A 64 7.64 2.07 0.55
C LYS A 64 7.41 3.50 1.07
N THR A 65 7.94 4.49 0.37
CA THR A 65 7.72 5.88 0.75
C THR A 65 6.24 6.23 0.72
N ALA A 66 5.56 5.86 -0.36
CA ALA A 66 4.13 6.11 -0.48
C ALA A 66 3.35 5.41 0.62
N LEU A 67 3.75 4.19 0.94
CA LEU A 67 3.09 3.40 1.97
C LEU A 67 3.29 4.01 3.36
N ASP A 68 4.51 4.47 3.65
CA ASP A 68 4.83 5.00 4.97
C ASP A 68 4.11 6.30 5.31
N ILE A 69 3.78 7.09 4.30
CA ILE A 69 3.07 8.35 4.53
C ILE A 69 1.57 8.22 4.29
N LEU A 70 1.10 7.01 4.08
CA LEU A 70 -0.30 6.74 3.82
C LEU A 70 -1.13 6.96 5.07
N ARG A 71 -2.34 7.50 4.88
CA ARG A 71 -3.31 7.59 5.96
C ARG A 71 -4.39 6.55 5.73
N ILE A 72 -4.81 5.89 6.79
CA ILE A 72 -5.82 4.85 6.68
C ILE A 72 -7.16 5.48 6.33
N PRO A 73 -7.76 5.10 5.20
CA PRO A 73 -9.05 5.67 4.81
C PRO A 73 -10.14 5.35 5.84
N GLY A 74 -10.91 6.34 6.22
CA GLY A 74 -12.02 6.17 7.14
C GLY A 74 -11.62 5.86 8.55
N GLY A 75 -10.34 5.74 8.80
CA GLY A 75 -9.84 5.32 10.08
C GLY A 75 -9.52 6.48 10.93
N GLY A 76 -9.94 6.70 11.61
CA GLY A 76 -9.50 7.67 12.29
C GLY A 76 -8.63 7.56 13.44
N HIS A 77 -8.60 7.45 13.62
CA HIS A 77 -8.23 7.43 14.48
C HIS A 77 -7.81 8.28 15.20
N GLU A 78 -7.79 8.68 15.21
CA GLU A 78 -7.53 9.30 15.67
C GLU A 78 -7.27 9.61 16.40
N GLU A 79 -7.21 9.79 16.51
CA GLU A 79 -7.08 10.03 16.99
C GLU A 79 -6.96 10.24 17.49
#